data_a9f8df2cb815eb729badfe6218eb8638
#
_entry.id   a9f8df2cb815eb729badfe6218eb8638
#
_cell.length_a   1.000
_cell.length_b   1.000
_cell.length_c   1.000
_cell.angle_alpha   90.00
_cell.angle_beta   90.00
_cell.angle_gamma   90.00
#
_symmetry.space_group_name_H-M   'P 1'
#
loop_
_entity.id
_entity.type
_entity.pdbx_description
1 polymer ?
#
loop_
_entity_poly.entity_id
_entity_poly.type
_entity_poly.pdbx_seq_one_letter_code
_entity_poly.pdbx_strand_id
1 'polypeptide(L)'
;MAISRRAGAGAGWLLAAGALALAVGCTAVNPATGGREIALPGTAQSAVAAGWISGDAARQRLRGAATGAGVNALPAGSVRYYMDVQESKLREQLDGSGVGVVRKGDDVTLSMPAAVAFGADGAELNAAFGGVLDAVAALLRKYDKTVIEVAGHGDTGAGGEHQQSLSARRAAAVAAYLEQRGIRRSRLVTIGAGDGHPVASNDSAEGRARNRRVEMTLSPLVASGG
;
A
#
# COMPACT_ATOMS: atom_id res chain seq x y z
N MET A 1 -7.93 -77.16 11.41
CA MET A 1 -8.56 -77.20 10.10
C MET A 1 -8.78 -75.76 9.68
N ALA A 2 -7.83 -75.23 9.01
CA ALA A 2 -7.78 -74.75 7.61
C ALA A 2 -8.88 -73.74 7.31
N ILE A 3 -8.66 -72.60 6.73
CA ILE A 3 -7.94 -72.22 5.53
C ILE A 3 -7.79 -70.70 5.51
N SER A 4 -6.57 -70.29 5.21
CA SER A 4 -6.16 -68.93 4.79
C SER A 4 -6.85 -68.46 3.50
N ARG A 5 -7.16 -67.18 3.40
CA ARG A 5 -7.13 -66.47 2.11
C ARG A 5 -6.56 -65.07 2.25
N ARG A 6 -5.42 -64.88 1.63
CA ARG A 6 -4.80 -63.58 1.29
C ARG A 6 -5.57 -62.94 0.14
N ALA A 7 -5.72 -61.61 0.16
CA ALA A 7 -5.95 -60.77 -0.98
C ALA A 7 -5.24 -59.43 -0.70
N GLY A 8 -4.48 -59.07 -1.42
CA GLY A 8 -3.81 -58.57 -2.50
C GLY A 8 -3.81 -57.01 -2.45
N ALA A 9 -2.61 -56.45 -2.10
CA ALA A 9 -2.40 -55.00 -2.14
C ALA A 9 -2.25 -54.56 -3.60
N GLY A 10 -3.14 -53.66 -4.04
CA GLY A 10 -3.02 -52.91 -5.28
C GLY A 10 -2.38 -51.55 -4.99
N ALA A 11 -1.10 -51.43 -5.33
CA ALA A 11 -0.42 -50.12 -5.31
C ALA A 11 -0.83 -49.30 -6.55
N GLY A 12 -1.68 -48.33 -6.33
CA GLY A 12 -2.01 -47.29 -7.34
C GLY A 12 -0.99 -46.18 -7.28
N TRP A 13 -0.12 -46.12 -8.26
CA TRP A 13 0.79 -45.00 -8.49
C TRP A 13 -0.01 -43.85 -9.13
N LEU A 14 -0.29 -42.82 -8.37
CA LEU A 14 -0.77 -41.55 -8.89
C LEU A 14 0.45 -40.72 -9.31
N LEU A 15 0.66 -40.67 -10.62
CA LEU A 15 1.55 -39.69 -11.27
C LEU A 15 0.97 -38.31 -11.05
N ALA A 16 1.58 -37.56 -10.17
CA ALA A 16 1.32 -36.10 -10.07
C ALA A 16 1.99 -35.42 -11.27
N ALA A 17 1.20 -35.11 -12.29
CA ALA A 17 1.60 -34.22 -13.37
C ALA A 17 1.76 -32.81 -12.81
N GLY A 18 3.00 -32.40 -12.57
CA GLY A 18 3.35 -31.02 -12.25
C GLY A 18 3.08 -30.12 -13.46
N ALA A 19 1.99 -29.40 -13.43
CA ALA A 19 1.76 -28.31 -14.38
C ALA A 19 2.71 -27.15 -14.07
N LEU A 20 3.77 -27.04 -14.83
CA LEU A 20 4.66 -25.88 -14.85
C LEU A 20 3.88 -24.72 -15.49
N ALA A 21 3.20 -23.90 -14.70
CA ALA A 21 2.55 -22.70 -15.17
C ALA A 21 3.64 -21.67 -15.49
N LEU A 22 3.97 -21.55 -16.76
CA LEU A 22 4.71 -20.42 -17.31
C LEU A 22 3.82 -19.18 -17.12
N ALA A 23 4.16 -18.34 -16.13
CA ALA A 23 3.52 -17.04 -15.94
C ALA A 23 3.93 -16.12 -17.11
N VAL A 24 3.19 -16.19 -18.19
CA VAL A 24 3.20 -15.15 -19.23
C VAL A 24 2.55 -13.93 -18.58
N GLY A 25 3.33 -12.87 -18.38
CA GLY A 25 2.83 -11.60 -17.84
C GLY A 25 1.74 -11.03 -18.73
N CYS A 26 0.47 -11.21 -18.32
CA CYS A 26 -0.66 -10.56 -18.95
C CYS A 26 -0.65 -9.09 -18.56
N THR A 27 -0.34 -8.20 -19.49
CA THR A 27 -0.63 -6.78 -19.35
C THR A 27 -2.13 -6.59 -19.52
N ALA A 28 -2.83 -6.31 -18.42
CA ALA A 28 -4.22 -5.90 -18.48
C ALA A 28 -4.28 -4.41 -18.84
N VAL A 29 -5.08 -4.06 -19.85
CA VAL A 29 -5.38 -2.67 -20.18
C VAL A 29 -6.55 -2.23 -19.31
N ASN A 30 -6.37 -1.18 -18.53
CA ASN A 30 -7.46 -0.60 -17.75
C ASN A 30 -8.51 0.01 -18.71
N PRO A 31 -9.75 -0.51 -18.77
CA PRO A 31 -10.75 -0.06 -19.71
C PRO A 31 -11.22 1.40 -19.50
N ALA A 32 -10.93 1.97 -18.33
CA ALA A 32 -11.31 3.35 -18.00
C ALA A 32 -10.25 4.39 -18.38
N THR A 33 -8.96 4.00 -18.50
CA THR A 33 -7.87 4.94 -18.73
C THR A 33 -7.00 4.59 -19.96
N GLY A 34 -7.15 3.42 -20.54
CA GLY A 34 -6.32 2.94 -21.66
C GLY A 34 -4.84 2.68 -21.28
N GLY A 35 -4.47 2.88 -20.00
CA GLY A 35 -3.12 2.67 -19.49
C GLY A 35 -2.75 1.18 -19.42
N ARG A 36 -1.52 0.84 -19.79
CA ARG A 36 -0.97 -0.51 -19.55
C ARG A 36 -0.61 -0.64 -18.08
N GLU A 37 -1.45 -1.31 -17.34
CA GLU A 37 -1.14 -1.71 -15.97
C GLU A 37 -0.33 -3.01 -16.02
N ILE A 38 0.86 -3.02 -15.41
CA ILE A 38 1.60 -4.27 -15.21
C ILE A 38 0.83 -5.04 -14.16
N ALA A 39 0.10 -6.08 -14.57
CA ALA A 39 -0.56 -6.99 -13.65
C ALA A 39 0.52 -7.68 -12.80
N LEU A 40 0.69 -7.25 -11.56
CA LEU A 40 1.52 -7.94 -10.59
C LEU A 40 0.87 -9.29 -10.25
N PRO A 41 1.65 -10.37 -10.06
CA PRO A 41 1.10 -11.65 -9.62
C PRO A 41 0.25 -11.46 -8.35
N GLY A 42 -0.84 -12.21 -8.20
CA GLY A 42 -1.88 -12.00 -7.19
C GLY A 42 -1.40 -11.78 -5.73
N THR A 43 -0.25 -12.34 -5.34
CA THR A 43 0.38 -12.13 -4.04
C THR A 43 0.95 -10.72 -3.88
N ALA A 44 1.46 -10.10 -4.94
CA ALA A 44 2.00 -8.74 -4.92
C ALA A 44 0.88 -7.69 -4.87
N GLN A 45 -0.23 -7.93 -5.57
CA GLN A 45 -1.43 -7.09 -5.47
C GLN A 45 -2.05 -7.14 -4.08
N SER A 46 -2.03 -8.30 -3.40
CA SER A 46 -2.56 -8.43 -2.06
C SER A 46 -1.77 -7.62 -1.03
N ALA A 47 -0.45 -7.49 -1.16
CA ALA A 47 0.38 -6.76 -0.21
C ALA A 47 0.25 -5.22 -0.39
N VAL A 48 0.25 -4.70 -1.63
CA VAL A 48 -0.05 -3.28 -1.91
C VAL A 48 -1.50 -2.94 -1.55
N ALA A 49 -2.41 -3.90 -1.74
CA ALA A 49 -3.81 -3.77 -1.39
C ALA A 49 -4.11 -4.09 0.08
N ALA A 50 -3.13 -4.36 0.93
CA ALA A 50 -3.37 -4.60 2.36
C ALA A 50 -3.97 -3.38 3.06
N GLY A 51 -3.75 -2.18 2.51
CA GLY A 51 -4.29 -0.95 3.06
C GLY A 51 -3.59 -0.59 4.36
N TRP A 52 -4.31 -0.57 5.45
CA TRP A 52 -3.81 -0.09 6.74
C TRP A 52 -2.84 -1.08 7.42
N ILE A 53 -1.55 -0.72 7.55
CA ILE A 53 -0.50 -1.58 8.11
C ILE A 53 -0.52 -1.62 9.63
N SER A 54 -0.79 -0.48 10.29
CA SER A 54 -0.81 -0.39 11.75
C SER A 54 -2.04 -1.02 12.42
N GLY A 55 -2.96 -1.58 11.62
CA GLY A 55 -4.12 -2.33 12.07
C GLY A 55 -5.33 -1.48 12.48
N ASP A 56 -6.47 -2.13 12.66
CA ASP A 56 -7.75 -1.46 12.89
C ASP A 56 -7.80 -0.63 14.18
N ALA A 57 -7.15 -1.09 15.24
CA ALA A 57 -7.12 -0.35 16.50
C ALA A 57 -6.38 1.00 16.38
N ALA A 58 -5.29 1.04 15.61
CA ALA A 58 -4.58 2.29 15.34
C ALA A 58 -5.42 3.23 14.46
N ARG A 59 -6.08 2.68 13.44
CA ARG A 59 -7.00 3.43 12.57
C ARG A 59 -8.16 4.03 13.36
N GLN A 60 -8.78 3.28 14.26
CA GLN A 60 -9.86 3.78 15.10
C GLN A 60 -9.39 4.89 16.06
N ARG A 61 -8.22 4.74 16.69
CA ARG A 61 -7.65 5.80 17.54
C ARG A 61 -7.40 7.07 16.73
N LEU A 62 -6.85 6.94 15.51
CA LEU A 62 -6.61 8.09 14.65
C LEU A 62 -7.92 8.77 14.19
N ARG A 63 -8.95 7.99 13.87
CA ARG A 63 -10.29 8.52 13.57
C ARG A 63 -10.85 9.30 14.74
N GLY A 64 -10.77 8.77 15.97
CA GLY A 64 -11.18 9.46 17.18
C GLY A 64 -10.41 10.76 17.40
N ALA A 65 -9.09 10.74 17.24
CA ALA A 65 -8.25 11.94 17.38
C ALA A 65 -8.57 12.99 16.30
N ALA A 66 -8.81 12.59 15.05
CA ALA A 66 -9.19 13.49 13.98
C ALA A 66 -10.55 14.16 14.26
N THR A 67 -11.55 13.39 14.67
CA THR A 67 -12.88 13.90 15.03
C THR A 67 -12.80 14.85 16.24
N GLY A 68 -12.07 14.48 17.28
CA GLY A 68 -11.84 15.32 18.46
C GLY A 68 -11.10 16.64 18.12
N ALA A 69 -10.29 16.65 17.07
CA ALA A 69 -9.62 17.84 16.54
C ALA A 69 -10.47 18.62 15.52
N GLY A 70 -11.76 18.33 15.39
CA GLY A 70 -12.70 19.04 14.55
C GLY A 70 -12.60 18.69 13.05
N VAL A 71 -12.08 17.51 12.70
CA VAL A 71 -12.20 16.99 11.33
C VAL A 71 -13.59 16.40 11.15
N ASN A 72 -14.35 16.94 10.22
CA ASN A 72 -15.72 16.50 9.96
C ASN A 72 -15.73 15.10 9.30
N ALA A 73 -16.61 14.24 9.80
CA ALA A 73 -16.83 12.92 9.23
C ALA A 73 -17.80 12.96 8.04
N LEU A 74 -17.69 11.96 7.18
CA LEU A 74 -18.61 11.75 6.06
C LEU A 74 -19.87 11.01 6.53
N PRO A 75 -21.06 11.38 6.04
CA PRO A 75 -22.23 10.50 6.11
C PRO A 75 -21.92 9.18 5.39
N ALA A 76 -22.37 8.04 5.96
CA ALA A 76 -22.06 6.71 5.40
C ALA A 76 -22.41 6.58 3.92
N GLY A 77 -23.55 7.09 3.49
CA GLY A 77 -24.01 7.04 2.09
C GLY A 77 -23.18 7.87 1.09
N SER A 78 -22.30 8.77 1.57
CA SER A 78 -21.47 9.63 0.71
C SER A 78 -20.02 9.13 0.57
N VAL A 79 -19.61 8.13 1.33
CA VAL A 79 -18.22 7.65 1.41
C VAL A 79 -17.71 7.24 0.03
N ARG A 80 -18.44 6.39 -0.67
CA ARG A 80 -18.02 5.88 -1.98
C ARG A 80 -17.79 7.02 -2.96
N TYR A 81 -18.76 7.90 -3.13
CA TYR A 81 -18.64 9.03 -4.05
C TYR A 81 -17.45 9.94 -3.71
N TYR A 82 -17.27 10.26 -2.42
CA TYR A 82 -16.16 11.09 -1.96
C TYR A 82 -14.82 10.47 -2.30
N MET A 83 -14.66 9.18 -2.03
CA MET A 83 -13.40 8.46 -2.29
C MET A 83 -13.16 8.25 -3.78
N ASP A 84 -14.21 8.02 -4.60
CA ASP A 84 -14.09 7.86 -6.05
C ASP A 84 -13.60 9.19 -6.69
N VAL A 85 -14.14 10.32 -6.25
CA VAL A 85 -13.68 11.64 -6.73
C VAL A 85 -12.25 11.93 -6.27
N GLN A 86 -11.91 11.62 -5.02
CA GLN A 86 -10.55 11.81 -4.50
C GLN A 86 -9.54 10.96 -5.26
N GLU A 87 -9.85 9.67 -5.49
CA GLU A 87 -9.01 8.76 -6.27
C GLU A 87 -8.79 9.26 -7.70
N SER A 88 -9.87 9.66 -8.41
CA SER A 88 -9.78 10.18 -9.77
C SER A 88 -8.86 11.40 -9.84
N LYS A 89 -8.97 12.32 -8.89
CA LYS A 89 -8.10 13.50 -8.84
C LYS A 89 -6.66 13.18 -8.50
N LEU A 90 -6.42 12.19 -7.62
CA LEU A 90 -5.07 11.72 -7.33
C LEU A 90 -4.43 11.07 -8.56
N ARG A 91 -5.15 10.23 -9.31
CA ARG A 91 -4.66 9.63 -10.54
C ARG A 91 -4.30 10.69 -11.60
N GLU A 92 -5.17 11.69 -11.77
CA GLU A 92 -4.94 12.80 -12.70
C GLU A 92 -3.67 13.59 -12.35
N GLN A 93 -3.48 13.92 -11.07
CA GLN A 93 -2.35 14.74 -10.60
C GLN A 93 -1.03 13.97 -10.54
N LEU A 94 -1.08 12.65 -10.38
CA LEU A 94 0.09 11.81 -10.20
C LEU A 94 0.49 11.07 -11.48
N ASP A 95 -0.20 11.31 -12.59
CA ASP A 95 0.15 10.72 -13.88
C ASP A 95 1.59 11.11 -14.27
N GLY A 96 2.37 10.12 -14.71
CA GLY A 96 3.78 10.31 -15.05
C GLY A 96 4.75 10.59 -13.89
N SER A 97 4.27 10.72 -12.63
CA SER A 97 5.11 11.01 -11.46
C SER A 97 5.89 9.80 -10.92
N GLY A 98 5.56 8.58 -11.37
CA GLY A 98 6.08 7.32 -10.81
C GLY A 98 5.38 6.88 -9.52
N VAL A 99 4.36 7.60 -9.05
CA VAL A 99 3.52 7.22 -7.90
C VAL A 99 2.36 6.36 -8.37
N GLY A 100 2.25 5.15 -7.82
CA GLY A 100 1.10 4.27 -8.06
C GLY A 100 -0.11 4.68 -7.21
N VAL A 101 -1.33 4.57 -7.76
CA VAL A 101 -2.59 4.79 -7.04
C VAL A 101 -3.41 3.52 -7.09
N VAL A 102 -3.67 2.91 -5.94
CA VAL A 102 -4.41 1.65 -5.81
C VAL A 102 -5.63 1.86 -4.90
N ARG A 103 -6.80 1.34 -5.34
CA ARG A 103 -8.03 1.35 -4.55
C ARG A 103 -8.29 -0.03 -3.97
N LYS A 104 -8.67 -0.08 -2.68
CA LYS A 104 -9.19 -1.29 -2.02
C LYS A 104 -10.38 -0.94 -1.12
N GLY A 105 -11.56 -1.35 -1.53
CA GLY A 105 -12.78 -0.94 -0.83
C GLY A 105 -12.89 0.58 -0.79
N ASP A 106 -12.97 1.14 0.41
CA ASP A 106 -13.02 2.59 0.61
C ASP A 106 -11.64 3.23 0.83
N ASP A 107 -10.57 2.46 0.91
CA ASP A 107 -9.22 2.98 1.08
C ASP A 107 -8.55 3.26 -0.28
N VAL A 108 -7.77 4.33 -0.37
CA VAL A 108 -6.90 4.65 -1.50
C VAL A 108 -5.46 4.67 -1.02
N THR A 109 -4.60 3.88 -1.63
CA THR A 109 -3.17 3.83 -1.30
C THR A 109 -2.34 4.42 -2.43
N LEU A 110 -1.48 5.38 -2.09
CA LEU A 110 -0.43 5.92 -2.96
C LEU A 110 0.86 5.18 -2.67
N SER A 111 1.48 4.57 -3.67
CA SER A 111 2.76 3.87 -3.54
C SER A 111 3.87 4.68 -4.21
N MET A 112 4.83 5.10 -3.42
CA MET A 112 5.95 5.97 -3.82
C MET A 112 7.26 5.17 -3.77
N PRO A 113 7.89 4.85 -4.91
CA PRO A 113 9.19 4.17 -4.91
C PRO A 113 10.25 5.01 -4.16
N ALA A 114 11.01 4.37 -3.27
CA ALA A 114 11.99 5.09 -2.48
C ALA A 114 13.08 5.77 -3.33
N ALA A 115 13.46 5.17 -4.46
CA ALA A 115 14.44 5.73 -5.39
C ALA A 115 14.00 7.06 -6.03
N VAL A 116 12.68 7.31 -6.12
CA VAL A 116 12.13 8.56 -6.65
C VAL A 116 11.97 9.59 -5.53
N ALA A 117 11.51 9.13 -4.36
CA ALA A 117 11.14 10.02 -3.26
C ALA A 117 12.32 10.47 -2.39
N PHE A 118 13.40 9.67 -2.32
CA PHE A 118 14.53 9.92 -1.41
C PHE A 118 15.88 9.83 -2.13
N GLY A 119 16.90 10.47 -1.53
CA GLY A 119 18.29 10.23 -1.89
C GLY A 119 18.71 8.77 -1.64
N ALA A 120 19.83 8.36 -2.21
CA ALA A 120 20.35 7.01 -2.08
C ALA A 120 20.52 6.65 -0.58
N ASP A 121 19.94 5.53 -0.18
CA ASP A 121 20.00 4.95 1.17
C ASP A 121 19.65 5.89 2.35
N GLY A 122 19.05 7.05 2.04
CA GLY A 122 18.62 8.07 3.00
C GLY A 122 17.13 8.11 3.28
N ALA A 123 16.75 9.00 4.21
CA ALA A 123 15.36 9.38 4.49
C ALA A 123 15.12 10.88 4.17
N GLU A 124 16.08 11.53 3.54
CA GLU A 124 15.92 12.91 3.09
C GLU A 124 15.14 12.94 1.78
N LEU A 125 14.10 13.74 1.74
CA LEU A 125 13.26 13.86 0.56
C LEU A 125 14.02 14.51 -0.60
N ASN A 126 13.94 13.90 -1.77
CA ASN A 126 14.49 14.46 -2.98
C ASN A 126 13.74 15.76 -3.34
N ALA A 127 14.46 16.84 -3.55
CA ALA A 127 13.89 18.14 -3.91
C ALA A 127 12.98 18.07 -5.17
N ALA A 128 13.36 17.25 -6.16
CA ALA A 128 12.55 17.03 -7.34
C ALA A 128 11.19 16.37 -7.05
N PHE A 129 11.09 15.61 -5.95
CA PHE A 129 9.82 14.99 -5.53
C PHE A 129 8.92 15.93 -4.74
N GLY A 130 9.42 17.08 -4.31
CA GLY A 130 8.65 18.08 -3.56
C GLY A 130 7.39 18.53 -4.29
N GLY A 131 7.45 18.79 -5.59
CA GLY A 131 6.29 19.17 -6.40
C GLY A 131 5.18 18.11 -6.41
N VAL A 132 5.53 16.82 -6.41
CA VAL A 132 4.57 15.70 -6.32
C VAL A 132 3.88 15.71 -4.96
N LEU A 133 4.63 15.86 -3.88
CA LEU A 133 4.06 15.95 -2.53
C LEU A 133 3.24 17.21 -2.31
N ASP A 134 3.57 18.32 -2.97
CA ASP A 134 2.78 19.56 -2.94
C ASP A 134 1.41 19.35 -3.59
N ALA A 135 1.36 18.68 -4.75
CA ALA A 135 0.11 18.32 -5.43
C ALA A 135 -0.75 17.39 -4.55
N VAL A 136 -0.14 16.37 -3.94
CA VAL A 136 -0.82 15.48 -2.98
C VAL A 136 -1.36 16.28 -1.80
N ALA A 137 -0.55 17.14 -1.18
CA ALA A 137 -0.97 17.94 -0.03
C ALA A 137 -2.13 18.89 -0.38
N ALA A 138 -2.13 19.49 -1.58
CA ALA A 138 -3.23 20.33 -2.04
C ALA A 138 -4.55 19.55 -2.14
N LEU A 139 -4.52 18.32 -2.69
CA LEU A 139 -5.69 17.45 -2.74
C LEU A 139 -6.14 17.01 -1.35
N LEU A 140 -5.22 16.66 -0.46
CA LEU A 140 -5.53 16.22 0.90
C LEU A 140 -6.11 17.36 1.77
N ARG A 141 -5.79 18.61 1.48
CA ARG A 141 -6.47 19.78 2.11
C ARG A 141 -7.89 19.95 1.58
N LYS A 142 -8.09 19.78 0.27
CA LYS A 142 -9.42 19.87 -0.36
C LYS A 142 -10.33 18.72 0.07
N TYR A 143 -9.77 17.50 0.11
CA TYR A 143 -10.46 16.29 0.55
C TYR A 143 -10.01 15.94 1.97
N ASP A 144 -10.46 16.71 2.95
CA ASP A 144 -9.96 16.68 4.31
C ASP A 144 -10.61 15.61 5.21
N LYS A 145 -11.63 14.89 4.71
CA LYS A 145 -12.41 13.90 5.48
C LYS A 145 -11.83 12.48 5.40
N THR A 146 -10.51 12.39 5.39
CA THR A 146 -9.77 11.13 5.46
C THR A 146 -8.71 11.17 6.56
N VAL A 147 -8.45 10.04 7.18
CA VAL A 147 -7.24 9.79 7.97
C VAL A 147 -6.20 9.13 7.09
N ILE A 148 -4.94 9.30 7.43
CA ILE A 148 -3.81 8.99 6.55
C ILE A 148 -2.78 8.19 7.33
N GLU A 149 -2.48 6.99 6.88
CA GLU A 149 -1.31 6.24 7.32
C GLU A 149 -0.17 6.43 6.31
N VAL A 150 1.01 6.75 6.81
CA VAL A 150 2.25 6.77 6.02
C VAL A 150 3.14 5.62 6.50
N ALA A 151 3.29 4.59 5.69
CA ALA A 151 4.06 3.39 5.98
C ALA A 151 5.32 3.33 5.12
N GLY A 152 6.49 3.26 5.75
CA GLY A 152 7.76 3.02 5.06
C GLY A 152 8.05 1.53 4.98
N HIS A 153 8.54 1.07 3.83
CA HIS A 153 8.91 -0.32 3.57
C HIS A 153 10.35 -0.42 3.10
N GLY A 154 10.99 -1.52 3.46
CA GLY A 154 12.33 -1.89 3.05
C GLY A 154 12.35 -3.21 2.27
N ASP A 155 13.59 -3.66 1.97
CA ASP A 155 13.89 -4.99 1.45
C ASP A 155 14.71 -5.79 2.46
N THR A 156 15.05 -7.03 2.16
CA THR A 156 15.82 -7.90 3.07
C THR A 156 17.34 -7.69 2.99
N GLY A 157 17.84 -6.70 2.22
CA GLY A 157 19.27 -6.59 1.88
C GLY A 157 20.20 -6.08 2.99
N ALA A 158 19.72 -5.32 3.98
CA ALA A 158 20.55 -4.61 4.95
C ALA A 158 20.28 -4.97 6.42
N GLY A 159 19.61 -6.08 6.69
CA GLY A 159 19.23 -6.53 8.04
C GLY A 159 17.99 -5.82 8.58
N GLY A 160 17.16 -6.57 9.33
CA GLY A 160 15.81 -6.16 9.72
C GLY A 160 15.76 -4.89 10.56
N GLU A 161 16.67 -4.72 11.53
CA GLU A 161 16.69 -3.57 12.42
C GLU A 161 17.02 -2.25 11.69
N HIS A 162 17.98 -2.32 10.76
CA HIS A 162 18.34 -1.19 9.90
C HIS A 162 17.15 -0.80 8.99
N GLN A 163 16.53 -1.78 8.34
CA GLN A 163 15.36 -1.55 7.47
C GLN A 163 14.17 -1.00 8.26
N GLN A 164 13.93 -1.51 9.46
CA GLN A 164 12.90 -0.99 10.36
C GLN A 164 13.13 0.49 10.69
N SER A 165 14.34 0.85 11.08
CA SER A 165 14.73 2.23 11.40
C SER A 165 14.65 3.15 10.18
N LEU A 166 15.18 2.72 9.02
CA LEU A 166 15.19 3.53 7.79
C LEU A 166 13.77 3.75 7.28
N SER A 167 12.94 2.71 7.26
CA SER A 167 11.54 2.79 6.83
C SER A 167 10.73 3.74 7.71
N ALA A 168 10.95 3.71 9.03
CA ALA A 168 10.30 4.64 9.96
C ALA A 168 10.71 6.10 9.71
N ARG A 169 12.00 6.36 9.48
CA ARG A 169 12.48 7.71 9.16
C ARG A 169 11.90 8.23 7.83
N ARG A 170 11.79 7.38 6.80
CA ARG A 170 11.19 7.74 5.51
C ARG A 170 9.72 8.10 5.66
N ALA A 171 8.95 7.29 6.40
CA ALA A 171 7.55 7.59 6.71
C ALA A 171 7.40 8.92 7.45
N ALA A 172 8.25 9.16 8.45
CA ALA A 172 8.25 10.40 9.23
C ALA A 172 8.59 11.63 8.37
N ALA A 173 9.54 11.51 7.42
CA ALA A 173 9.90 12.60 6.51
C ALA A 173 8.74 13.02 5.60
N VAL A 174 8.01 12.05 5.02
CA VAL A 174 6.80 12.31 4.23
C VAL A 174 5.73 12.97 5.08
N ALA A 175 5.44 12.45 6.27
CA ALA A 175 4.44 13.02 7.17
C ALA A 175 4.79 14.45 7.59
N ALA A 176 6.04 14.71 7.97
CA ALA A 176 6.50 16.06 8.32
C ALA A 176 6.36 17.04 7.15
N TYR A 177 6.66 16.60 5.92
CA TYR A 177 6.46 17.42 4.73
C TYR A 177 4.97 17.79 4.55
N LEU A 178 4.07 16.82 4.71
CA LEU A 178 2.62 17.07 4.62
C LEU A 178 2.13 18.01 5.72
N GLU A 179 2.62 17.87 6.95
CA GLU A 179 2.30 18.78 8.05
C GLU A 179 2.72 20.23 7.74
N GLN A 180 3.91 20.43 7.18
CA GLN A 180 4.39 21.75 6.72
C GLN A 180 3.51 22.35 5.62
N ARG A 181 2.78 21.51 4.86
CA ARG A 181 1.81 21.91 3.83
C ARG A 181 0.38 22.03 4.34
N GLY A 182 0.19 22.02 5.67
CA GLY A 182 -1.10 22.28 6.32
C GLY A 182 -1.98 21.04 6.52
N ILE A 183 -1.44 19.83 6.36
CA ILE A 183 -2.17 18.63 6.76
C ILE A 183 -2.12 18.50 8.29
N ARG A 184 -3.29 18.44 8.93
CA ARG A 184 -3.38 18.35 10.38
C ARG A 184 -2.73 17.08 10.91
N ARG A 185 -1.88 17.22 11.93
CA ARG A 185 -1.23 16.09 12.60
C ARG A 185 -2.23 15.03 13.07
N SER A 186 -3.42 15.45 13.53
CA SER A 186 -4.49 14.55 13.98
C SER A 186 -5.05 13.63 12.88
N ARG A 187 -4.75 13.89 11.61
CA ARG A 187 -5.10 13.02 10.47
C ARG A 187 -3.99 12.03 10.10
N LEU A 188 -2.80 12.14 10.68
CA LEU A 188 -1.62 11.41 10.25
C LEU A 188 -1.18 10.38 11.29
N VAL A 189 -0.82 9.20 10.84
CA VAL A 189 -0.04 8.22 11.60
C VAL A 189 1.11 7.73 10.73
N THR A 190 2.26 7.47 11.34
CA THR A 190 3.45 6.97 10.65
C THR A 190 3.84 5.61 11.20
N ILE A 191 4.32 4.72 10.34
CA ILE A 191 4.84 3.42 10.72
C ILE A 191 6.06 3.05 9.88
N GLY A 192 7.09 2.50 10.51
CA GLY A 192 8.11 1.73 9.82
C GLY A 192 7.62 0.29 9.72
N ALA A 193 7.45 -0.22 8.52
CA ALA A 193 7.04 -1.60 8.27
C ALA A 193 8.25 -2.53 7.99
N GLY A 194 9.46 -1.97 7.91
CA GLY A 194 10.66 -2.75 7.59
C GLY A 194 10.48 -3.58 6.32
N ASP A 195 10.96 -4.82 6.35
CA ASP A 195 10.85 -5.81 5.28
C ASP A 195 9.67 -6.78 5.45
N GLY A 196 8.80 -6.55 6.46
CA GLY A 196 7.71 -7.46 6.82
C GLY A 196 6.53 -7.51 5.82
N HIS A 197 6.45 -6.57 4.86
CA HIS A 197 5.33 -6.47 3.92
C HIS A 197 5.84 -6.35 2.47
N PRO A 198 6.49 -7.39 1.91
CA PRO A 198 7.01 -7.35 0.55
C PRO A 198 5.88 -7.38 -0.48
N VAL A 199 6.01 -6.61 -1.56
CA VAL A 199 5.11 -6.61 -2.72
C VAL A 199 5.73 -7.33 -3.93
N ALA A 200 6.99 -7.73 -3.82
CA ALA A 200 7.71 -8.49 -4.83
C ALA A 200 8.75 -9.40 -4.16
N SER A 201 9.29 -10.38 -4.90
CA SER A 201 10.38 -11.22 -4.37
C SER A 201 11.62 -10.38 -4.03
N ASN A 202 12.24 -10.67 -2.89
CA ASN A 202 13.52 -10.08 -2.50
C ASN A 202 14.73 -10.73 -3.20
N ASP A 203 14.52 -11.80 -3.97
CA ASP A 203 15.61 -12.51 -4.66
C ASP A 203 16.17 -11.70 -5.82
N SER A 204 15.35 -10.91 -6.51
CA SER A 204 15.77 -10.06 -7.62
C SER A 204 16.02 -8.60 -7.21
N ALA A 205 16.91 -7.93 -7.93
CA ALA A 205 17.19 -6.50 -7.70
C ALA A 205 15.95 -5.62 -7.97
N GLU A 206 15.18 -5.96 -9.00
CA GLU A 206 13.93 -5.29 -9.36
C GLU A 206 12.85 -5.48 -8.31
N GLY A 207 12.76 -6.69 -7.73
CA GLY A 207 11.83 -6.97 -6.65
C GLY A 207 12.18 -6.21 -5.37
N ARG A 208 13.46 -6.19 -4.99
CA ARG A 208 13.93 -5.36 -3.86
C ARG A 208 13.65 -3.87 -4.09
N ALA A 209 13.88 -3.37 -5.30
CA ALA A 209 13.57 -1.98 -5.64
C ALA A 209 12.08 -1.63 -5.45
N ARG A 210 11.18 -2.56 -5.81
CA ARG A 210 9.72 -2.41 -5.56
C ARG A 210 9.37 -2.48 -4.09
N ASN A 211 10.08 -3.29 -3.30
CA ASN A 211 9.85 -3.40 -1.87
C ASN A 211 10.28 -2.12 -1.12
N ARG A 212 11.35 -1.44 -1.57
CA ARG A 212 11.77 -0.15 -1.02
C ARG A 212 10.82 0.96 -1.50
N ARG A 213 9.81 1.26 -0.70
CA ARG A 213 8.77 2.24 -1.02
C ARG A 213 8.23 2.91 0.24
N VAL A 214 7.49 3.99 0.06
CA VAL A 214 6.58 4.53 1.08
C VAL A 214 5.16 4.43 0.53
N GLU A 215 4.26 3.92 1.33
CA GLU A 215 2.83 3.89 1.05
C GLU A 215 2.10 4.94 1.89
N MET A 216 1.14 5.62 1.28
CA MET A 216 0.24 6.54 1.95
C MET A 216 -1.19 6.04 1.75
N THR A 217 -1.79 5.48 2.79
CA THR A 217 -3.15 4.95 2.75
C THR A 217 -4.14 5.97 3.32
N LEU A 218 -5.09 6.35 2.49
CA LEU A 218 -6.18 7.28 2.81
C LEU A 218 -7.42 6.46 3.16
N SER A 219 -7.93 6.60 4.38
CA SER A 219 -9.17 5.97 4.82
C SER A 219 -10.23 7.03 5.15
N PRO A 220 -11.49 6.86 4.72
CA PRO A 220 -12.54 7.83 4.99
C PRO A 220 -12.84 7.91 6.49
N LEU A 221 -13.05 9.13 6.96
CA LEU A 221 -13.58 9.40 8.29
C LEU A 221 -15.10 9.36 8.20
N VAL A 222 -15.70 8.27 8.69
CA VAL A 222 -17.15 8.05 8.62
C VAL A 222 -17.79 8.41 9.95
N ALA A 223 -18.92 9.12 9.91
CA ALA A 223 -19.71 9.41 11.11
C ALA A 223 -20.21 8.09 11.71
N SER A 224 -20.00 7.94 13.02
CA SER A 224 -20.65 6.84 13.76
C SER A 224 -22.15 7.02 13.60
N GLY A 225 -22.84 6.00 13.08
CA GLY A 225 -24.30 6.02 13.04
C GLY A 225 -24.82 6.22 14.48
N GLY A 226 -25.62 7.24 14.68
CA GLY A 226 -26.33 7.45 15.91
C GLY A 226 -27.41 6.38 16.10
#